data_c4ea427e179c494cfebccb27dc91b04d
#
_entry.id   c4ea427e179c494cfebccb27dc91b04d
#
_cell.length_a   1.000
_cell.length_b   1.000
_cell.length_c   1.000
_cell.angle_alpha   90.00
_cell.angle_beta   90.00
_cell.angle_gamma   90.00
#
_symmetry.space_group_name_H-M   'P 1'
#
loop_
_entity.id
_entity.type
_entity.pdbx_description
1 polymer ?
#
loop_
_entity_poly.entity_id
_entity_poly.type
_entity_poly.pdbx_seq_one_letter_code
_entity_poly.pdbx_strand_id
1 'polypeptide(L)'
;MVRGFAFLVIAVMLGSVMPAGAEPMTVKQIAQILFKAGTGARPDFSHADLGGLDLSDLDFKGANLTGADLYGANLARANLSGTDLSGTSLDHTIITTTNFTDANLSRATIYGAAAYSTLDAHIRSEAPTFAGANLSGALIMAPLARVNFRGANLSYIRTSGERARLEWILWNDFSGSDFTGADLSFAGLPQARLAFTKLVNANLTGALLEGADLSHADLTGANLTGAELTGADLDGAILKDVIGLDQAKGLNAAKNREKAVY
;
A
#
# COMPACT_ATOMS: atom_id res chain seq x y z
N MET A 1 56.56 7.79 -14.38
CA MET A 1 55.39 6.93 -14.06
C MET A 1 54.32 7.79 -13.39
N VAL A 2 53.40 8.30 -14.17
CA VAL A 2 52.30 9.14 -13.69
C VAL A 2 51.06 8.26 -13.68
N ARG A 3 50.55 7.91 -12.50
CA ARG A 3 49.29 7.16 -12.34
C ARG A 3 48.14 8.16 -12.55
N GLY A 4 47.43 8.01 -13.66
CA GLY A 4 46.22 8.73 -13.94
C GLY A 4 45.13 8.35 -12.95
N PHE A 5 44.64 9.32 -12.18
CA PHE A 5 43.39 9.24 -11.47
C PHE A 5 42.23 9.40 -12.47
N ALA A 6 41.53 8.31 -12.75
CA ALA A 6 40.29 8.41 -13.46
C ALA A 6 39.24 9.04 -12.51
N PHE A 7 38.93 10.30 -12.73
CA PHE A 7 37.75 10.94 -12.14
C PHE A 7 36.54 10.37 -12.82
N LEU A 8 35.81 9.50 -12.11
CA LEU A 8 34.47 9.09 -12.50
C LEU A 8 33.54 10.30 -12.34
N VAL A 9 33.28 11.01 -13.41
CA VAL A 9 32.26 12.06 -13.46
C VAL A 9 30.91 11.35 -13.40
N ILE A 10 30.30 11.29 -12.24
CA ILE A 10 28.88 10.90 -12.11
C ILE A 10 28.09 12.09 -12.64
N ALA A 11 27.71 12.01 -13.91
CA ALA A 11 26.75 12.94 -14.49
C ALA A 11 25.43 12.76 -13.73
N VAL A 12 24.97 13.82 -13.07
CA VAL A 12 23.60 13.90 -12.56
C VAL A 12 22.71 13.96 -13.79
N MET A 13 22.25 12.81 -14.26
CA MET A 13 21.35 12.73 -15.40
C MET A 13 19.93 13.06 -14.95
N LEU A 14 19.52 14.27 -15.23
CA LEU A 14 18.11 14.65 -15.30
C LEU A 14 17.52 13.93 -16.52
N GLY A 15 16.79 12.82 -16.27
CA GLY A 15 15.91 12.21 -17.27
C GLY A 15 16.52 11.24 -18.27
N SER A 16 17.34 10.26 -17.85
CA SER A 16 17.74 9.17 -18.74
C SER A 16 17.55 7.81 -18.09
N VAL A 17 16.89 6.92 -18.84
CA VAL A 17 16.82 5.47 -18.59
C VAL A 17 18.23 4.93 -18.41
N MET A 18 18.52 4.24 -17.31
CA MET A 18 19.80 3.56 -17.11
C MET A 18 20.03 2.56 -18.26
N PRO A 19 21.21 2.56 -18.91
CA PRO A 19 21.50 1.58 -19.93
C PRO A 19 21.57 0.16 -19.33
N ALA A 20 21.05 -0.81 -20.04
CA ALA A 20 21.18 -2.24 -19.69
C ALA A 20 22.66 -2.58 -19.52
N GLY A 21 23.09 -2.91 -18.28
CA GLY A 21 24.49 -3.22 -17.94
C GLY A 21 25.11 -2.27 -16.90
N ALA A 22 24.35 -1.34 -16.31
CA ALA A 22 24.84 -0.55 -15.17
C ALA A 22 25.06 -1.48 -13.96
N GLU A 23 26.20 -1.32 -13.28
CA GLU A 23 26.45 -1.98 -11.99
C GLU A 23 25.33 -1.64 -11.01
N PRO A 24 24.85 -2.61 -10.18
CA PRO A 24 23.81 -2.35 -9.19
C PRO A 24 24.23 -1.23 -8.23
N MET A 25 23.30 -0.34 -7.90
CA MET A 25 23.57 0.76 -6.99
C MET A 25 23.84 0.25 -5.59
N THR A 26 24.86 0.82 -4.95
CA THR A 26 25.10 0.56 -3.53
C THR A 26 24.29 1.51 -2.65
N VAL A 27 23.94 1.08 -1.44
CA VAL A 27 23.28 1.94 -0.43
C VAL A 27 24.04 3.25 -0.21
N LYS A 28 25.37 3.20 -0.20
CA LYS A 28 26.22 4.39 -0.05
C LYS A 28 26.03 5.39 -1.20
N GLN A 29 25.93 4.95 -2.43
CA GLN A 29 25.68 5.81 -3.59
C GLN A 29 24.29 6.44 -3.51
N ILE A 30 23.26 5.65 -3.17
CA ILE A 30 21.88 6.12 -2.97
C ILE A 30 21.87 7.21 -1.88
N ALA A 31 22.43 6.92 -0.70
CA ALA A 31 22.49 7.87 0.40
C ALA A 31 23.23 9.16 0.01
N GLN A 32 24.32 9.08 -0.79
CA GLN A 32 25.05 10.25 -1.29
C GLN A 32 24.21 11.08 -2.26
N ILE A 33 23.44 10.46 -3.15
CA ILE A 33 22.53 11.15 -4.08
C ILE A 33 21.46 11.89 -3.27
N LEU A 34 20.81 11.18 -2.33
CA LEU A 34 19.78 11.74 -1.46
C LEU A 34 20.33 12.89 -0.61
N PHE A 35 21.53 12.73 -0.04
CA PHE A 35 22.17 13.78 0.77
C PHE A 35 22.51 15.05 -0.05
N LYS A 36 22.99 14.88 -1.27
CA LYS A 36 23.35 16.00 -2.16
C LYS A 36 22.14 16.68 -2.79
N ALA A 37 21.01 16.02 -2.83
CA ALA A 37 19.79 16.58 -3.39
C ALA A 37 19.35 17.80 -2.56
N GLY A 38 19.19 18.93 -3.22
CA GLY A 38 18.70 20.18 -2.60
C GLY A 38 17.21 20.09 -2.24
N THR A 39 16.73 21.10 -1.51
CA THR A 39 15.33 21.25 -1.16
C THR A 39 14.47 21.30 -2.44
N GLY A 40 13.45 20.44 -2.54
CA GLY A 40 12.56 20.34 -3.71
C GLY A 40 13.14 19.57 -4.88
N ALA A 41 14.37 19.05 -4.79
CA ALA A 41 14.89 18.12 -5.77
C ALA A 41 14.12 16.78 -5.70
N ARG A 42 13.98 16.14 -6.86
CA ARG A 42 13.40 14.80 -6.98
C ARG A 42 14.45 13.86 -7.57
N PRO A 43 15.30 13.25 -6.73
CA PRO A 43 16.29 12.28 -7.21
C PRO A 43 15.61 11.19 -8.05
N ASP A 44 16.26 10.81 -9.15
CA ASP A 44 15.71 9.83 -10.08
C ASP A 44 16.38 8.46 -9.87
N PHE A 45 15.58 7.50 -9.43
CA PHE A 45 15.90 6.10 -9.26
C PHE A 45 14.95 5.22 -10.09
N SER A 46 14.31 5.79 -11.13
CA SER A 46 13.37 5.05 -11.95
C SER A 46 14.04 3.84 -12.59
N HIS A 47 13.34 2.71 -12.57
CA HIS A 47 13.81 1.41 -13.07
C HIS A 47 15.13 0.91 -12.45
N ALA A 48 15.57 1.49 -11.32
CA ALA A 48 16.75 1.01 -10.62
C ALA A 48 16.50 -0.35 -9.97
N ASP A 49 17.52 -1.20 -9.98
CA ASP A 49 17.54 -2.42 -9.18
C ASP A 49 18.01 -2.05 -7.76
N LEU A 50 17.09 -2.07 -6.82
CA LEU A 50 17.27 -1.77 -5.40
C LEU A 50 16.93 -3.00 -4.54
N GLY A 51 16.80 -4.17 -5.17
CA GLY A 51 16.39 -5.40 -4.54
C GLY A 51 17.35 -5.83 -3.43
N GLY A 52 16.80 -6.28 -2.29
CA GLY A 52 17.54 -6.77 -1.14
C GLY A 52 18.41 -5.74 -0.43
N LEU A 53 18.39 -4.47 -0.83
CA LEU A 53 19.20 -3.43 -0.18
C LEU A 53 18.62 -3.03 1.18
N ASP A 54 19.50 -2.66 2.11
CA ASP A 54 19.11 -2.01 3.36
C ASP A 54 18.97 -0.49 3.15
N LEU A 55 17.74 -0.07 2.89
CA LEU A 55 17.34 1.32 2.65
C LEU A 55 16.64 1.91 3.88
N SER A 56 16.78 1.26 5.03
CA SER A 56 16.17 1.70 6.29
C SER A 56 16.66 3.10 6.68
N ASP A 57 15.78 3.85 7.32
CA ASP A 57 16.03 5.22 7.80
C ASP A 57 16.37 6.25 6.70
N LEU A 58 16.35 5.89 5.40
CA LEU A 58 16.63 6.84 4.33
C LEU A 58 15.43 7.77 4.06
N ASP A 59 15.74 9.03 3.78
CA ASP A 59 14.78 10.04 3.31
C ASP A 59 14.89 10.20 1.79
N PHE A 60 13.92 9.64 1.06
CA PHE A 60 13.88 9.70 -0.40
C PHE A 60 13.42 11.06 -0.96
N LYS A 61 12.98 12.00 -0.13
CA LYS A 61 12.70 13.39 -0.51
C LYS A 61 11.77 13.56 -1.71
N GLY A 62 10.77 12.70 -1.85
CA GLY A 62 9.85 12.71 -2.99
C GLY A 62 10.50 12.28 -4.32
N ALA A 63 11.52 11.43 -4.26
CA ALA A 63 12.22 10.87 -5.41
C ALA A 63 11.29 10.20 -6.42
N ASN A 64 11.77 10.02 -7.64
CA ASN A 64 11.17 9.17 -8.66
C ASN A 64 11.73 7.74 -8.53
N LEU A 65 10.87 6.79 -8.17
CA LEU A 65 11.15 5.35 -8.06
C LEU A 65 10.28 4.55 -9.06
N THR A 66 9.72 5.22 -10.08
CA THR A 66 8.82 4.58 -11.06
C THR A 66 9.43 3.31 -11.63
N GLY A 67 8.72 2.19 -11.49
CA GLY A 67 9.15 0.89 -12.01
C GLY A 67 10.44 0.34 -11.41
N ALA A 68 10.94 0.90 -10.30
CA ALA A 68 12.10 0.34 -9.61
C ALA A 68 11.78 -1.05 -9.05
N ASP A 69 12.79 -1.89 -8.94
CA ASP A 69 12.69 -3.17 -8.24
C ASP A 69 13.19 -3.00 -6.81
N LEU A 70 12.28 -3.11 -5.85
CA LEU A 70 12.55 -3.08 -4.41
C LEU A 70 12.34 -4.46 -3.77
N TYR A 71 12.27 -5.54 -4.57
CA TYR A 71 12.05 -6.90 -4.06
C TYR A 71 12.98 -7.22 -2.87
N GLY A 72 12.39 -7.56 -1.73
CA GLY A 72 13.16 -7.93 -0.53
C GLY A 72 13.96 -6.81 0.13
N ALA A 73 13.83 -5.55 -0.31
CA ALA A 73 14.53 -4.43 0.31
C ALA A 73 14.00 -4.15 1.74
N ASN A 74 14.88 -3.67 2.60
CA ASN A 74 14.50 -3.17 3.91
C ASN A 74 14.24 -1.65 3.84
N LEU A 75 12.98 -1.26 3.97
CA LEU A 75 12.50 0.13 3.98
C LEU A 75 12.07 0.59 5.39
N ALA A 76 12.42 -0.18 6.42
CA ALA A 76 12.00 0.14 7.79
C ALA A 76 12.37 1.59 8.16
N ARG A 77 11.39 2.36 8.64
CA ARG A 77 11.54 3.78 9.01
C ARG A 77 11.96 4.72 7.87
N ALA A 78 12.01 4.25 6.63
CA ALA A 78 12.30 5.12 5.50
C ALA A 78 11.16 6.14 5.29
N ASN A 79 11.52 7.34 4.84
CA ASN A 79 10.59 8.35 4.42
C ASN A 79 10.43 8.32 2.89
N LEU A 80 9.32 7.79 2.43
CA LEU A 80 8.90 7.72 1.03
C LEU A 80 7.72 8.66 0.73
N SER A 81 7.49 9.67 1.60
CA SER A 81 6.40 10.60 1.40
C SER A 81 6.54 11.38 0.09
N GLY A 82 5.44 11.48 -0.66
CA GLY A 82 5.39 12.18 -1.94
C GLY A 82 6.25 11.56 -3.05
N THR A 83 6.82 10.37 -2.85
CA THR A 83 7.61 9.68 -3.89
C THR A 83 6.72 9.12 -4.99
N ASP A 84 7.25 9.00 -6.20
CA ASP A 84 6.60 8.23 -7.27
C ASP A 84 7.14 6.80 -7.28
N LEU A 85 6.31 5.87 -6.81
CA LEU A 85 6.55 4.43 -6.75
C LEU A 85 5.63 3.70 -7.75
N SER A 86 5.14 4.38 -8.78
CA SER A 86 4.21 3.77 -9.72
C SER A 86 4.84 2.59 -10.45
N GLY A 87 4.12 1.46 -10.48
CA GLY A 87 4.58 0.21 -11.08
C GLY A 87 5.78 -0.45 -10.40
N THR A 88 6.15 -0.03 -9.18
CA THR A 88 7.27 -0.57 -8.41
C THR A 88 6.92 -1.95 -7.84
N SER A 89 7.90 -2.85 -7.77
CA SER A 89 7.81 -4.08 -6.98
C SER A 89 8.25 -3.80 -5.54
N LEU A 90 7.31 -3.92 -4.60
CA LEU A 90 7.55 -3.88 -3.15
C LEU A 90 7.38 -5.29 -2.53
N ASP A 91 7.54 -6.32 -3.35
CA ASP A 91 7.31 -7.69 -2.92
C ASP A 91 8.38 -8.11 -1.90
N HIS A 92 7.94 -8.74 -0.81
CA HIS A 92 8.79 -9.21 0.29
C HIS A 92 9.63 -8.13 0.99
N THR A 93 9.30 -6.85 0.81
CA THR A 93 9.96 -5.74 1.52
C THR A 93 9.64 -5.73 3.01
N ILE A 94 10.54 -5.13 3.80
CA ILE A 94 10.26 -4.76 5.19
C ILE A 94 9.81 -3.30 5.19
N ILE A 95 8.55 -3.04 5.57
CA ILE A 95 7.94 -1.71 5.55
C ILE A 95 7.50 -1.23 6.95
N THR A 96 8.11 -1.75 8.00
CA THR A 96 7.80 -1.34 9.39
C THR A 96 8.06 0.16 9.57
N THR A 97 7.07 0.88 10.09
CA THR A 97 7.11 2.35 10.28
C THR A 97 7.48 3.18 9.05
N THR A 98 7.41 2.61 7.86
CA THR A 98 7.66 3.35 6.61
C THR A 98 6.59 4.40 6.37
N ASN A 99 7.00 5.59 5.96
CA ASN A 99 6.10 6.68 5.63
C ASN A 99 5.86 6.76 4.12
N PHE A 100 4.67 6.34 3.64
CA PHE A 100 4.21 6.48 2.26
C PHE A 100 3.16 7.59 2.11
N THR A 101 3.09 8.55 3.03
CA THR A 101 2.11 9.64 2.95
C THR A 101 2.21 10.35 1.60
N ASP A 102 1.07 10.52 0.90
CA ASP A 102 0.95 11.16 -0.41
C ASP A 102 1.84 10.55 -1.52
N ALA A 103 2.38 9.35 -1.32
CA ALA A 103 3.16 8.66 -2.34
C ALA A 103 2.25 8.12 -3.46
N ASN A 104 2.80 8.03 -4.68
CA ASN A 104 2.13 7.38 -5.80
C ASN A 104 2.59 5.93 -5.94
N LEU A 105 1.78 4.98 -5.48
CA LEU A 105 1.99 3.53 -5.61
C LEU A 105 1.03 2.91 -6.64
N SER A 106 0.53 3.70 -7.60
CA SER A 106 -0.40 3.17 -8.59
C SER A 106 0.22 2.00 -9.35
N ARG A 107 -0.52 0.91 -9.50
CA ARG A 107 -0.08 -0.34 -10.15
C ARG A 107 1.16 -1.00 -9.51
N ALA A 108 1.58 -0.60 -8.31
CA ALA A 108 2.64 -1.28 -7.58
C ALA A 108 2.19 -2.69 -7.14
N THR A 109 3.17 -3.55 -6.85
CA THR A 109 2.90 -4.84 -6.20
C THR A 109 3.43 -4.81 -4.77
N ILE A 110 2.62 -5.30 -3.82
CA ILE A 110 2.94 -5.39 -2.40
C ILE A 110 2.59 -6.82 -1.95
N TYR A 111 3.40 -7.78 -2.42
CA TYR A 111 3.22 -9.19 -2.06
C TYR A 111 4.17 -9.59 -0.94
N GLY A 112 3.64 -10.16 0.14
CA GLY A 112 4.48 -10.68 1.23
C GLY A 112 5.29 -9.62 1.99
N ALA A 113 4.93 -8.35 1.87
CA ALA A 113 5.63 -7.29 2.59
C ALA A 113 5.41 -7.41 4.11
N ALA A 114 6.48 -7.23 4.89
CA ALA A 114 6.45 -7.29 6.35
C ALA A 114 6.17 -5.88 6.92
N ALA A 115 4.94 -5.66 7.37
CA ALA A 115 4.53 -4.40 8.00
C ALA A 115 4.87 -4.33 9.50
N TYR A 116 5.28 -5.45 10.11
CA TYR A 116 5.58 -5.59 11.54
C TYR A 116 6.85 -6.40 11.74
N SER A 117 7.64 -6.05 12.75
CA SER A 117 8.87 -6.76 13.10
C SER A 117 8.62 -8.07 13.83
N THR A 118 7.43 -8.22 14.43
CA THR A 118 7.03 -9.41 15.18
C THR A 118 5.60 -9.81 14.87
N LEU A 119 5.26 -11.09 15.08
CA LEU A 119 3.86 -11.57 15.02
C LEU A 119 2.99 -11.05 16.17
N ASP A 120 3.57 -10.29 17.09
CA ASP A 120 2.86 -9.77 18.25
C ASP A 120 2.12 -8.49 17.87
N ALA A 121 0.83 -8.64 17.53
CA ALA A 121 -0.07 -7.61 17.04
C ALA A 121 -0.32 -6.44 18.04
N HIS A 122 0.38 -6.41 19.17
CA HIS A 122 0.20 -5.39 20.20
C HIS A 122 1.05 -4.12 19.98
N ILE A 123 2.06 -4.17 19.08
CA ILE A 123 2.95 -3.02 18.83
C ILE A 123 2.34 -2.14 17.75
N ARG A 124 1.41 -1.26 18.14
CA ARG A 124 0.73 -0.30 17.24
C ARG A 124 1.65 0.73 16.59
N SER A 125 2.86 0.91 17.11
CA SER A 125 3.81 1.94 16.68
C SER A 125 4.61 1.57 15.44
N GLU A 126 4.50 0.34 14.94
CA GLU A 126 5.32 -0.16 13.82
C GLU A 126 4.62 -0.16 12.47
N ALA A 127 3.32 0.08 12.43
CA ALA A 127 2.58 0.07 11.17
C ALA A 127 3.07 1.17 10.23
N PRO A 128 3.20 0.88 8.92
CA PRO A 128 3.44 1.91 7.92
C PRO A 128 2.24 2.86 7.81
N THR A 129 2.43 4.03 7.18
CA THR A 129 1.33 4.92 6.84
C THR A 129 1.24 5.12 5.34
N PHE A 130 0.00 5.05 4.80
CA PHE A 130 -0.35 5.32 3.41
C PHE A 130 -1.38 6.47 3.32
N ALA A 131 -1.40 7.36 4.31
CA ALA A 131 -2.35 8.47 4.30
C ALA A 131 -2.21 9.31 3.02
N GLY A 132 -3.32 9.56 2.32
CA GLY A 132 -3.33 10.31 1.06
C GLY A 132 -2.64 9.63 -0.13
N ALA A 133 -2.05 8.44 0.06
CA ALA A 133 -1.33 7.76 -1.01
C ALA A 133 -2.24 7.30 -2.15
N ASN A 134 -1.72 7.25 -3.35
CA ASN A 134 -2.41 6.69 -4.52
C ASN A 134 -1.95 5.24 -4.74
N LEU A 135 -2.78 4.26 -4.40
CA LEU A 135 -2.57 2.83 -4.62
C LEU A 135 -3.46 2.28 -5.76
N SER A 136 -4.02 3.15 -6.61
CA SER A 136 -5.00 2.71 -7.62
C SER A 136 -4.46 1.60 -8.51
N GLY A 137 -5.23 0.53 -8.66
CA GLY A 137 -4.86 -0.66 -9.44
C GLY A 137 -3.70 -1.47 -8.88
N ALA A 138 -3.20 -1.20 -7.67
CA ALA A 138 -2.14 -1.98 -7.05
C ALA A 138 -2.60 -3.41 -6.74
N LEU A 139 -1.65 -4.34 -6.70
CA LEU A 139 -1.85 -5.69 -6.18
C LEU A 139 -1.33 -5.72 -4.74
N ILE A 140 -2.24 -5.88 -3.77
CA ILE A 140 -1.89 -5.90 -2.35
C ILE A 140 -2.20 -7.29 -1.79
N MET A 141 -1.16 -8.01 -1.40
CA MET A 141 -1.24 -9.32 -0.77
C MET A 141 -0.26 -9.36 0.40
N ALA A 142 -0.56 -8.60 1.43
CA ALA A 142 0.26 -8.43 2.63
C ALA A 142 -0.61 -8.23 3.87
N PRO A 143 -0.15 -8.62 5.08
CA PRO A 143 -0.85 -8.33 6.31
C PRO A 143 -0.69 -6.86 6.68
N LEU A 144 -1.69 -6.04 6.36
CA LEU A 144 -1.72 -4.59 6.57
C LEU A 144 -2.77 -4.20 7.64
N ALA A 145 -2.87 -4.98 8.71
CA ALA A 145 -3.76 -4.66 9.82
C ALA A 145 -3.33 -3.36 10.53
N ARG A 146 -4.29 -2.57 11.01
CA ARG A 146 -4.06 -1.31 11.77
C ARG A 146 -3.25 -0.25 11.05
N VAL A 147 -3.20 -0.30 9.73
CA VAL A 147 -2.51 0.66 8.87
C VAL A 147 -3.37 1.91 8.68
N ASN A 148 -2.73 3.06 8.52
CA ASN A 148 -3.39 4.31 8.22
C ASN A 148 -3.50 4.50 6.69
N PHE A 149 -4.73 4.41 6.15
CA PHE A 149 -5.10 4.67 4.77
C PHE A 149 -6.04 5.87 4.60
N ARG A 150 -6.05 6.80 5.55
CA ARG A 150 -6.97 7.95 5.51
C ARG A 150 -6.80 8.74 4.23
N GLY A 151 -7.91 8.97 3.51
CA GLY A 151 -7.91 9.73 2.26
C GLY A 151 -7.11 9.10 1.12
N ALA A 152 -6.63 7.86 1.26
CA ALA A 152 -5.90 7.18 0.20
C ALA A 152 -6.82 6.76 -0.95
N ASN A 153 -6.28 6.71 -2.16
CA ASN A 153 -6.94 6.15 -3.33
C ASN A 153 -6.54 4.67 -3.48
N LEU A 154 -7.45 3.76 -3.14
CA LEU A 154 -7.32 2.32 -3.32
C LEU A 154 -8.30 1.80 -4.40
N SER A 155 -8.74 2.66 -5.31
CA SER A 155 -9.64 2.23 -6.38
C SER A 155 -9.01 1.15 -7.24
N TYR A 156 -9.81 0.15 -7.63
CA TYR A 156 -9.36 -0.98 -8.46
C TYR A 156 -8.18 -1.80 -7.88
N ILE A 157 -7.87 -1.68 -6.59
CA ILE A 157 -6.87 -2.61 -5.99
C ILE A 157 -7.36 -4.05 -6.12
N ARG A 158 -6.41 -4.98 -6.12
CA ARG A 158 -6.68 -6.41 -6.10
C ARG A 158 -5.94 -7.04 -4.93
N THR A 159 -6.66 -7.89 -4.21
CA THR A 159 -6.10 -8.66 -3.09
C THR A 159 -6.07 -10.16 -3.39
N SER A 160 -6.30 -10.52 -4.64
CA SER A 160 -6.22 -11.89 -5.14
C SER A 160 -5.56 -11.91 -6.51
N GLY A 161 -4.81 -12.95 -6.80
CA GLY A 161 -4.15 -13.17 -8.09
C GLY A 161 -3.92 -14.66 -8.32
N GLU A 162 -3.36 -15.05 -9.47
CA GLU A 162 -3.09 -16.46 -9.79
C GLU A 162 -2.20 -17.16 -8.75
N ARG A 163 -1.33 -16.42 -8.06
CA ARG A 163 -0.46 -16.93 -6.98
C ARG A 163 -1.21 -17.14 -5.66
N ALA A 164 -2.39 -16.54 -5.48
CA ALA A 164 -3.18 -16.58 -4.24
C ALA A 164 -3.80 -17.96 -3.92
N ARG A 165 -3.73 -18.92 -4.84
CA ARG A 165 -4.44 -20.20 -4.68
C ARG A 165 -3.94 -21.10 -3.54
N LEU A 166 -2.77 -20.86 -2.97
CA LEU A 166 -2.18 -21.74 -1.95
C LEU A 166 -1.94 -21.08 -0.58
N GLU A 167 -1.98 -19.74 -0.46
CA GLU A 167 -1.60 -19.02 0.77
C GLU A 167 -2.60 -17.93 1.21
N TRP A 168 -3.80 -17.94 0.70
CA TRP A 168 -4.83 -16.88 0.82
C TRP A 168 -5.31 -16.55 2.25
N ILE A 169 -4.97 -17.34 3.24
CA ILE A 169 -5.53 -17.22 4.61
C ILE A 169 -4.91 -16.06 5.42
N LEU A 170 -3.72 -15.56 5.05
CA LEU A 170 -2.99 -14.58 5.86
C LEU A 170 -2.77 -13.22 5.19
N TRP A 171 -2.98 -13.09 3.88
CA TRP A 171 -2.43 -11.97 3.10
C TRP A 171 -3.40 -10.80 2.87
N ASN A 172 -4.67 -10.94 3.19
CA ASN A 172 -5.66 -9.88 2.98
C ASN A 172 -6.19 -9.35 4.33
N ASP A 173 -5.29 -9.14 5.27
CA ASP A 173 -5.65 -8.66 6.60
C ASP A 173 -5.48 -7.15 6.70
N PHE A 174 -6.61 -6.43 6.74
CA PHE A 174 -6.70 -4.99 6.96
C PHE A 174 -7.39 -4.69 8.30
N SER A 175 -7.53 -5.67 9.19
CA SER A 175 -8.29 -5.52 10.42
C SER A 175 -7.82 -4.30 11.25
N GLY A 176 -8.76 -3.51 11.72
CA GLY A 176 -8.49 -2.31 12.53
C GLY A 176 -7.83 -1.15 11.80
N SER A 177 -7.66 -1.22 10.48
CA SER A 177 -7.10 -0.12 9.69
C SER A 177 -8.06 1.06 9.56
N ASP A 178 -7.51 2.25 9.31
CA ASP A 178 -8.27 3.49 9.14
C ASP A 178 -8.35 3.88 7.67
N PHE A 179 -9.51 3.64 7.06
CA PHE A 179 -9.86 4.02 5.67
C PHE A 179 -10.79 5.24 5.62
N THR A 180 -10.82 6.07 6.68
CA THR A 180 -11.70 7.23 6.70
C THR A 180 -11.47 8.11 5.48
N GLY A 181 -12.53 8.34 4.68
CA GLY A 181 -12.50 9.14 3.45
C GLY A 181 -11.68 8.53 2.32
N ALA A 182 -11.27 7.27 2.40
CA ALA A 182 -10.54 6.60 1.32
C ALA A 182 -11.46 6.26 0.13
N ASP A 183 -10.89 6.21 -1.07
CA ASP A 183 -11.56 5.70 -2.26
C ASP A 183 -11.21 4.21 -2.48
N LEU A 184 -12.17 3.33 -2.23
CA LEU A 184 -12.11 1.89 -2.45
C LEU A 184 -13.05 1.48 -3.59
N SER A 185 -13.41 2.42 -4.49
CA SER A 185 -14.32 2.12 -5.59
C SER A 185 -13.75 1.01 -6.49
N PHE A 186 -14.59 0.03 -6.79
CA PHE A 186 -14.23 -1.15 -7.59
C PHE A 186 -13.04 -1.95 -7.04
N ALA A 187 -12.70 -1.78 -5.76
CA ALA A 187 -11.67 -2.59 -5.12
C ALA A 187 -12.07 -4.06 -5.06
N GLY A 188 -11.16 -4.96 -5.44
CA GLY A 188 -11.33 -6.40 -5.32
C GLY A 188 -10.86 -6.87 -3.94
N LEU A 189 -11.79 -7.06 -3.02
CA LEU A 189 -11.58 -7.41 -1.61
C LEU A 189 -12.33 -8.70 -1.21
N PRO A 190 -12.41 -9.75 -2.07
CA PRO A 190 -13.11 -10.95 -1.69
C PRO A 190 -12.43 -11.61 -0.49
N GLN A 191 -13.23 -12.01 0.49
CA GLN A 191 -12.77 -12.66 1.73
C GLN A 191 -11.75 -11.85 2.55
N ALA A 192 -11.60 -10.54 2.28
CA ALA A 192 -10.70 -9.68 3.01
C ALA A 192 -11.13 -9.57 4.49
N ARG A 193 -10.15 -9.53 5.39
CA ARG A 193 -10.38 -9.26 6.80
C ARG A 193 -10.41 -7.75 7.02
N LEU A 194 -11.60 -7.22 7.24
CA LEU A 194 -11.89 -5.80 7.45
C LEU A 194 -12.53 -5.57 8.83
N ALA A 195 -12.38 -6.55 9.73
CA ALA A 195 -12.95 -6.42 11.08
C ALA A 195 -12.38 -5.20 11.81
N PHE A 196 -13.25 -4.48 12.53
CA PHE A 196 -12.88 -3.27 13.31
C PHE A 196 -12.26 -2.14 12.48
N THR A 197 -12.41 -2.12 11.17
CA THR A 197 -11.91 -1.05 10.31
C THR A 197 -12.76 0.22 10.47
N LYS A 198 -12.14 1.38 10.24
CA LYS A 198 -12.85 2.65 10.09
C LYS A 198 -13.02 2.93 8.61
N LEU A 199 -14.24 2.79 8.12
CA LEU A 199 -14.64 3.07 6.74
C LEU A 199 -15.53 4.32 6.66
N VAL A 200 -15.42 5.22 7.64
CA VAL A 200 -16.25 6.43 7.75
C VAL A 200 -16.08 7.29 6.49
N ASN A 201 -17.18 7.58 5.80
CA ASN A 201 -17.21 8.34 4.54
C ASN A 201 -16.33 7.74 3.42
N ALA A 202 -15.98 6.46 3.49
CA ALA A 202 -15.24 5.79 2.42
C ALA A 202 -16.13 5.56 1.19
N ASN A 203 -15.53 5.63 0.00
CA ASN A 203 -16.21 5.28 -1.24
C ASN A 203 -15.96 3.80 -1.57
N LEU A 204 -16.98 2.98 -1.40
CA LEU A 204 -16.97 1.54 -1.71
C LEU A 204 -17.86 1.22 -2.94
N THR A 205 -18.13 2.22 -3.80
CA THR A 205 -18.95 2.04 -5.00
C THR A 205 -18.42 0.88 -5.84
N GLY A 206 -19.28 -0.12 -6.08
CA GLY A 206 -18.92 -1.29 -6.89
C GLY A 206 -17.79 -2.17 -6.33
N ALA A 207 -17.39 -2.00 -5.07
CA ALA A 207 -16.39 -2.85 -4.44
C ALA A 207 -16.85 -4.31 -4.35
N LEU A 208 -15.93 -5.26 -4.57
CA LEU A 208 -16.19 -6.69 -4.46
C LEU A 208 -15.82 -7.15 -3.04
N LEU A 209 -16.82 -7.37 -2.20
CA LEU A 209 -16.69 -7.71 -0.77
C LEU A 209 -17.27 -9.10 -0.46
N GLU A 210 -17.35 -10.00 -1.46
CA GLU A 210 -17.90 -11.33 -1.26
C GLU A 210 -17.14 -12.08 -0.15
N GLY A 211 -17.87 -12.47 0.88
CA GLY A 211 -17.33 -13.19 2.03
C GLY A 211 -16.38 -12.39 2.89
N ALA A 212 -16.22 -11.06 2.68
CA ALA A 212 -15.36 -10.22 3.51
C ALA A 212 -15.88 -10.19 4.96
N ASP A 213 -14.95 -10.11 5.90
CA ASP A 213 -15.25 -9.92 7.32
C ASP A 213 -15.28 -8.42 7.62
N LEU A 214 -16.49 -7.86 7.71
CA LEU A 214 -16.76 -6.47 8.09
C LEU A 214 -17.26 -6.36 9.55
N SER A 215 -17.05 -7.40 10.35
CA SER A 215 -17.52 -7.41 11.73
C SER A 215 -16.96 -6.22 12.52
N HIS A 216 -17.86 -5.52 13.22
CA HIS A 216 -17.54 -4.30 14.00
C HIS A 216 -16.86 -3.18 13.18
N ALA A 217 -16.93 -3.21 11.86
CA ALA A 217 -16.45 -2.10 11.02
C ALA A 217 -17.39 -0.90 11.15
N ASP A 218 -16.82 0.32 11.16
CA ASP A 218 -17.57 1.57 11.12
C ASP A 218 -17.68 2.07 9.68
N LEU A 219 -18.86 1.85 9.06
CA LEU A 219 -19.18 2.30 7.71
C LEU A 219 -20.05 3.59 7.73
N THR A 220 -20.05 4.35 8.82
CA THR A 220 -20.85 5.58 8.90
C THR A 220 -20.61 6.48 7.71
N GLY A 221 -21.67 6.82 6.97
CA GLY A 221 -21.62 7.68 5.78
C GLY A 221 -20.88 7.07 4.56
N ALA A 222 -20.47 5.81 4.61
CA ALA A 222 -19.82 5.16 3.48
C ALA A 222 -20.77 5.00 2.29
N ASN A 223 -20.22 5.00 1.06
CA ASN A 223 -21.00 4.76 -0.15
C ASN A 223 -20.84 3.29 -0.61
N LEU A 224 -21.90 2.50 -0.47
CA LEU A 224 -21.97 1.10 -0.89
C LEU A 224 -22.74 0.89 -2.21
N THR A 225 -22.97 1.95 -2.99
CA THR A 225 -23.71 1.85 -4.26
C THR A 225 -23.13 0.76 -5.15
N GLY A 226 -23.92 -0.29 -5.43
CA GLY A 226 -23.52 -1.39 -6.30
C GLY A 226 -22.41 -2.30 -5.74
N ALA A 227 -21.99 -2.14 -4.48
CA ALA A 227 -21.04 -3.05 -3.84
C ALA A 227 -21.61 -4.46 -3.75
N GLU A 228 -20.75 -5.50 -3.83
CA GLU A 228 -21.13 -6.90 -3.72
C GLU A 228 -20.84 -7.43 -2.30
N LEU A 229 -21.91 -7.74 -1.56
CA LEU A 229 -21.86 -8.14 -0.14
C LEU A 229 -22.26 -9.60 0.10
N THR A 230 -22.37 -10.42 -0.94
CA THR A 230 -22.77 -11.82 -0.80
C THR A 230 -21.86 -12.55 0.19
N GLY A 231 -22.44 -13.04 1.29
CA GLY A 231 -21.71 -13.77 2.34
C GLY A 231 -20.76 -12.93 3.19
N ALA A 232 -20.72 -11.61 3.00
CA ALA A 232 -19.97 -10.69 3.89
C ALA A 232 -20.53 -10.78 5.32
N ASP A 233 -19.65 -10.68 6.32
CA ASP A 233 -20.05 -10.72 7.73
C ASP A 233 -20.23 -9.28 8.24
N LEU A 234 -21.45 -8.95 8.67
CA LEU A 234 -21.84 -7.63 9.18
C LEU A 234 -22.09 -7.62 10.69
N ASP A 235 -21.57 -8.61 11.44
CA ASP A 235 -21.78 -8.70 12.89
C ASP A 235 -21.30 -7.41 13.60
N GLY A 236 -22.24 -6.67 14.18
CA GLY A 236 -21.94 -5.40 14.87
C GLY A 236 -21.40 -4.28 13.98
N ALA A 237 -21.44 -4.42 12.65
CA ALA A 237 -21.04 -3.35 11.73
C ALA A 237 -21.97 -2.13 11.90
N ILE A 238 -21.40 -0.92 11.85
CA ILE A 238 -22.16 0.34 11.92
C ILE A 238 -22.45 0.81 10.50
N LEU A 239 -23.74 0.81 10.13
CA LEU A 239 -24.25 1.18 8.80
C LEU A 239 -25.01 2.51 8.81
N LYS A 240 -24.74 3.36 9.80
CA LYS A 240 -25.40 4.65 9.96
C LYS A 240 -25.12 5.55 8.74
N ASP A 241 -26.17 6.17 8.19
CA ASP A 241 -26.08 7.11 7.07
C ASP A 241 -25.35 6.55 5.82
N VAL A 242 -25.32 5.24 5.65
CA VAL A 242 -24.70 4.59 4.48
C VAL A 242 -25.47 4.93 3.19
N ILE A 243 -24.75 5.33 2.16
CA ILE A 243 -25.30 5.67 0.84
C ILE A 243 -25.39 4.40 -0.01
N GLY A 244 -26.51 4.19 -0.71
CA GLY A 244 -26.67 3.11 -1.69
C GLY A 244 -26.74 1.70 -1.09
N LEU A 245 -27.09 1.59 0.19
CA LEU A 245 -27.24 0.28 0.84
C LEU A 245 -28.31 -0.59 0.17
N ASP A 246 -29.38 0.03 -0.30
CA ASP A 246 -30.47 -0.60 -1.06
C ASP A 246 -30.05 -1.05 -2.46
N GLN A 247 -28.98 -0.48 -2.98
CA GLN A 247 -28.39 -0.79 -4.27
C GLN A 247 -27.21 -1.79 -4.15
N ALA A 248 -26.78 -2.08 -2.93
CA ALA A 248 -25.76 -3.09 -2.68
C ALA A 248 -26.30 -4.48 -3.03
N LYS A 249 -25.49 -5.25 -3.76
CA LYS A 249 -25.84 -6.61 -4.17
C LYS A 249 -25.54 -7.59 -3.05
N GLY A 250 -26.30 -8.67 -2.98
CA GLY A 250 -26.04 -9.73 -2.03
C GLY A 250 -26.27 -9.39 -0.56
N LEU A 251 -26.78 -8.20 -0.23
CA LEU A 251 -27.03 -7.78 1.16
C LEU A 251 -27.95 -8.76 1.92
N ASN A 252 -28.93 -9.36 1.23
CA ASN A 252 -29.81 -10.35 1.86
C ASN A 252 -29.12 -11.69 2.14
N ALA A 253 -27.98 -11.94 1.52
CA ALA A 253 -27.13 -13.11 1.74
C ALA A 253 -25.90 -12.78 2.63
N ALA A 254 -25.79 -11.56 3.13
CA ALA A 254 -24.79 -11.19 4.11
C ALA A 254 -25.10 -11.86 5.46
N LYS A 255 -24.04 -12.27 6.15
CA LYS A 255 -24.14 -12.91 7.47
C LYS A 255 -24.34 -11.85 8.55
N ASN A 256 -25.06 -12.21 9.61
CA ASN A 256 -25.26 -11.39 10.81
C ASN A 256 -25.79 -9.96 10.53
N ARG A 257 -26.45 -9.77 9.39
CA ARG A 257 -27.03 -8.48 9.00
C ARG A 257 -27.96 -7.90 10.06
N GLU A 258 -28.70 -8.76 10.75
CA GLU A 258 -29.64 -8.39 11.81
C GLU A 258 -28.96 -7.83 13.06
N LYS A 259 -27.65 -8.00 13.18
CA LYS A 259 -26.85 -7.45 14.29
C LYS A 259 -26.13 -6.15 13.93
N ALA A 260 -26.21 -5.73 12.66
CA ALA A 260 -25.69 -4.45 12.24
C ALA A 260 -26.48 -3.28 12.86
N VAL A 261 -25.79 -2.16 13.08
CA VAL A 261 -26.35 -0.92 13.65
C VAL A 261 -26.64 0.05 12.51
N TYR A 262 -27.91 0.42 12.31
CA TYR A 262 -28.39 1.30 11.24
C TYR A 262 -28.59 2.73 11.71
#